data_ec79414e1684cce13b3822f99d092173
#
_entry.id   ec79414e1684cce13b3822f99d092173
#
_cell.length_a   1.000
_cell.length_b   1.000
_cell.length_c   1.000
_cell.angle_alpha   90.00
_cell.angle_beta   90.00
_cell.angle_gamma   90.00
#
_symmetry.space_group_name_H-M   'P 1'
#
loop_
_entity.id
_entity.type
_entity.pdbx_description
1 polymer ?
#
loop_
_entity_poly.entity_id
_entity_poly.type
_entity_poly.pdbx_seq_one_letter_code
_entity_poly.pdbx_strand_id
1 'polypeptide(L)'
;MKEEWRTLVVDGKEHPWYSVSNFGNVRSHLKKQNRGFGKGTFTVWDPNFSKDLNPNVQKNNDGSTKKLVVKLSFPMNFFEDYQYAKKRDNDSNVCRNCSVHELVMAAFRPMDDYPPDRLKDCWDDIPEEAKIWIKETVTIDHINHDPSNNRLHNLRYVTPKENSRAAVKHYGGNAANKSKQKDDEFMIFTEPKFNTLFQEWEDGKVEFHGKEGKECYNMLIDISKERDISPGEAFWEVIREGIESERTVS
;
A
#
# COMPACT_ATOMS: atom_id res chain seq x y z
N MET A 1 -5.63 19.26 -19.40
CA MET A 1 -6.53 18.62 -18.41
C MET A 1 -6.91 19.68 -17.40
N LYS A 2 -8.18 19.78 -17.01
CA LYS A 2 -8.67 20.73 -16.02
C LYS A 2 -8.44 20.15 -14.61
N GLU A 3 -8.16 21.01 -13.64
CA GLU A 3 -8.07 20.58 -12.25
C GLU A 3 -9.46 20.26 -11.69
N GLU A 4 -9.60 19.07 -11.14
CA GLU A 4 -10.81 18.56 -10.50
C GLU A 4 -10.52 18.27 -9.03
N TRP A 5 -11.50 18.53 -8.17
CA TRP A 5 -11.40 18.34 -6.73
C TRP A 5 -12.42 17.32 -6.26
N ARG A 6 -11.98 16.40 -5.39
CA ARG A 6 -12.84 15.42 -4.72
C ARG A 6 -12.64 15.43 -3.22
N THR A 7 -13.66 15.01 -2.48
CA THR A 7 -13.55 14.77 -1.05
C THR A 7 -12.40 13.79 -0.80
N LEU A 8 -11.64 14.06 0.25
CA LEU A 8 -10.51 13.22 0.62
C LEU A 8 -11.02 11.87 1.15
N VAL A 9 -10.37 10.78 0.72
CA VAL A 9 -10.62 9.41 1.19
C VAL A 9 -9.38 8.90 1.90
N VAL A 10 -9.56 8.37 3.12
CA VAL A 10 -8.51 7.75 3.93
C VAL A 10 -9.05 6.45 4.51
N ASP A 11 -8.32 5.35 4.33
CA ASP A 11 -8.69 4.01 4.78
C ASP A 11 -10.13 3.65 4.33
N GLY A 12 -10.46 3.96 3.06
CA GLY A 12 -11.77 3.71 2.46
C GLY A 12 -12.92 4.61 2.92
N LYS A 13 -12.66 5.59 3.83
CA LYS A 13 -13.66 6.50 4.38
C LYS A 13 -13.49 7.91 3.84
N GLU A 14 -14.58 8.53 3.39
CA GLU A 14 -14.59 9.95 3.01
C GLU A 14 -14.49 10.85 4.23
N HIS A 15 -13.74 11.93 4.09
CA HIS A 15 -13.60 12.93 5.14
C HIS A 15 -13.82 14.35 4.60
N PRO A 16 -14.98 15.00 4.89
CA PRO A 16 -15.37 16.26 4.29
C PRO A 16 -14.54 17.49 4.70
N TRP A 17 -13.65 17.35 5.70
CA TRP A 17 -12.79 18.45 6.13
C TRP A 17 -11.69 18.77 5.14
N TYR A 18 -11.46 17.90 4.18
CA TYR A 18 -10.39 18.03 3.20
C TYR A 18 -10.85 17.63 1.81
N SER A 19 -10.19 18.17 0.81
CA SER A 19 -10.31 17.73 -0.58
C SER A 19 -8.94 17.59 -1.22
N VAL A 20 -8.85 16.76 -2.23
CA VAL A 20 -7.66 16.50 -3.02
C VAL A 20 -7.97 16.70 -4.50
N SER A 21 -7.00 17.23 -5.27
CA SER A 21 -7.16 17.39 -6.71
C SER A 21 -6.43 16.30 -7.50
N ASN A 22 -6.88 16.11 -8.75
CA ASN A 22 -6.20 15.25 -9.72
C ASN A 22 -4.80 15.77 -10.11
N PHE A 23 -4.40 16.96 -9.62
CA PHE A 23 -3.05 17.52 -9.78
C PHE A 23 -2.16 17.29 -8.56
N GLY A 24 -2.68 16.65 -7.50
CA GLY A 24 -1.93 16.38 -6.27
C GLY A 24 -1.94 17.54 -5.27
N ASN A 25 -2.85 18.51 -5.44
CA ASN A 25 -3.07 19.58 -4.46
C ASN A 25 -4.04 19.09 -3.38
N VAL A 26 -3.85 19.56 -2.13
CA VAL A 26 -4.71 19.20 -1.00
C VAL A 26 -5.22 20.49 -0.35
N ARG A 27 -6.52 20.52 -0.02
CA ARG A 27 -7.19 21.65 0.65
C ARG A 27 -7.81 21.23 1.96
N SER A 28 -7.80 22.16 2.92
CA SER A 28 -8.58 22.06 4.16
C SER A 28 -9.80 22.99 4.08
N HIS A 29 -10.94 22.45 4.50
CA HIS A 29 -12.19 23.20 4.72
C HIS A 29 -12.38 23.58 6.19
N LEU A 30 -11.30 23.51 6.97
CA LEU A 30 -11.28 23.86 8.39
C LEU A 30 -10.93 25.34 8.56
N LYS A 31 -11.91 26.13 9.04
CA LYS A 31 -11.77 27.55 9.29
C LYS A 31 -11.51 27.83 10.76
N LYS A 32 -10.50 28.64 11.04
CA LYS A 32 -10.27 29.14 12.41
C LYS A 32 -11.21 30.31 12.70
N GLN A 33 -11.90 30.23 13.83
CA GLN A 33 -12.76 31.29 14.33
C GLN A 33 -12.32 31.73 15.73
N ASN A 34 -12.42 33.02 16.04
CA ASN A 34 -12.13 33.59 17.36
C ASN A 34 -13.33 33.35 18.31
N ARG A 35 -13.06 32.94 19.53
CA ARG A 35 -14.08 32.77 20.59
C ARG A 35 -14.55 34.11 21.17
N GLY A 36 -13.97 35.23 20.75
CA GLY A 36 -14.20 36.57 21.34
C GLY A 36 -13.53 36.73 22.72
N PHE A 37 -13.41 37.99 23.16
CA PHE A 37 -12.91 38.37 24.50
C PHE A 37 -11.59 37.66 24.94
N GLY A 38 -10.64 37.45 24.04
CA GLY A 38 -9.35 36.83 24.36
C GLY A 38 -9.39 35.35 24.69
N LYS A 39 -10.52 34.64 24.51
CA LYS A 39 -10.70 33.23 24.81
C LYS A 39 -10.06 32.24 23.81
N GLY A 40 -9.19 32.75 22.93
CA GLY A 40 -8.50 31.92 21.93
C GLY A 40 -9.32 31.63 20.67
N THR A 41 -8.85 30.68 19.85
CA THR A 41 -9.46 30.29 18.59
C THR A 41 -9.98 28.87 18.67
N PHE A 42 -10.98 28.54 17.87
CA PHE A 42 -11.45 27.19 17.63
C PHE A 42 -11.57 26.94 16.12
N THR A 43 -11.65 25.69 15.73
CA THR A 43 -11.70 25.28 14.31
C THR A 43 -13.08 24.73 14.01
N VAL A 44 -13.70 25.19 12.93
CA VAL A 44 -14.98 24.68 12.43
C VAL A 44 -14.82 24.22 10.99
N TRP A 45 -15.57 23.23 10.62
CA TRP A 45 -15.75 22.87 9.22
C TRP A 45 -16.69 23.86 8.53
N ASP A 46 -16.29 24.32 7.34
CA ASP A 46 -17.07 25.24 6.52
C ASP A 46 -16.89 24.83 5.04
N PRO A 47 -17.92 24.29 4.37
CA PRO A 47 -17.81 23.81 2.99
C PRO A 47 -17.49 24.92 1.98
N ASN A 48 -17.77 26.17 2.33
CA ASN A 48 -17.50 27.33 1.49
C ASN A 48 -16.08 27.92 1.72
N PHE A 49 -15.38 27.42 2.73
CA PHE A 49 -14.00 27.81 3.01
C PHE A 49 -13.04 26.78 2.45
N SER A 50 -11.99 27.25 1.80
CA SER A 50 -10.88 26.38 1.41
C SER A 50 -9.54 27.06 1.63
N LYS A 51 -8.58 26.29 2.11
CA LYS A 51 -7.19 26.70 2.28
C LYS A 51 -6.28 25.62 1.75
N ASP A 52 -5.42 25.97 0.80
CA ASP A 52 -4.43 25.05 0.28
C ASP A 52 -3.42 24.65 1.38
N LEU A 53 -3.09 23.38 1.42
CA LEU A 53 -2.10 22.82 2.32
C LEU A 53 -0.80 22.61 1.57
N ASN A 54 0.31 23.08 2.14
CA ASN A 54 1.65 22.83 1.60
C ASN A 54 2.15 21.47 2.06
N PRO A 55 2.43 20.53 1.15
CA PRO A 55 3.02 19.26 1.51
C PRO A 55 4.43 19.40 2.08
N ASN A 56 4.77 18.57 3.05
CA ASN A 56 6.14 18.41 3.53
C ASN A 56 6.85 17.34 2.69
N VAL A 57 8.12 17.61 2.37
CA VAL A 57 8.96 16.64 1.67
C VAL A 57 9.54 15.66 2.68
N GLN A 58 9.21 14.39 2.56
CA GLN A 58 9.98 13.32 3.19
C GLN A 58 11.17 12.96 2.32
N LYS A 59 12.35 12.86 2.94
CA LYS A 59 13.60 12.54 2.27
C LYS A 59 14.09 11.15 2.63
N ASN A 60 14.82 10.55 1.70
CA ASN A 60 15.64 9.37 1.93
C ASN A 60 16.92 9.72 2.69
N ASN A 61 17.68 8.72 3.13
CA ASN A 61 18.95 8.92 3.84
C ASN A 61 20.00 9.63 2.97
N ASP A 62 19.91 9.54 1.65
CA ASP A 62 20.79 10.20 0.69
C ASP A 62 20.37 11.65 0.36
N GLY A 63 19.31 12.15 1.01
CA GLY A 63 18.75 13.49 0.80
C GLY A 63 17.79 13.63 -0.38
N SER A 64 17.63 12.59 -1.21
CA SER A 64 16.65 12.59 -2.30
C SER A 64 15.22 12.63 -1.78
N THR A 65 14.27 13.12 -2.58
CA THR A 65 12.85 13.14 -2.23
C THR A 65 12.31 11.70 -2.22
N LYS A 66 11.76 11.29 -1.08
CA LYS A 66 11.07 10.00 -0.95
C LYS A 66 9.61 10.10 -1.36
N LYS A 67 8.89 11.05 -0.78
CA LYS A 67 7.48 11.34 -1.07
C LYS A 67 7.03 12.69 -0.49
N LEU A 68 5.93 13.21 -0.98
CA LEU A 68 5.24 14.35 -0.38
C LEU A 68 4.18 13.87 0.60
N VAL A 69 4.11 14.51 1.78
CA VAL A 69 3.14 14.20 2.83
C VAL A 69 2.45 15.43 3.33
N VAL A 70 1.18 15.31 3.69
CA VAL A 70 0.40 16.33 4.38
C VAL A 70 0.01 15.85 5.76
N LYS A 71 0.08 16.71 6.77
CA LYS A 71 -0.39 16.42 8.11
C LYS A 71 -1.85 16.83 8.21
N LEU A 72 -2.71 15.84 8.38
CA LEU A 72 -4.16 16.01 8.49
C LEU A 72 -4.63 15.73 9.92
N SER A 73 -5.73 16.36 10.33
CA SER A 73 -6.37 16.18 11.62
C SER A 73 -7.72 15.54 11.42
N PHE A 74 -8.03 14.51 12.17
CA PHE A 74 -9.25 13.73 12.07
C PHE A 74 -9.94 13.65 13.43
N PRO A 75 -11.28 13.51 13.49
CA PRO A 75 -11.97 13.18 14.73
C PRO A 75 -11.41 11.87 15.32
N MET A 76 -11.45 11.77 16.65
CA MET A 76 -10.85 10.63 17.37
C MET A 76 -11.47 9.29 16.98
N ASN A 77 -12.76 9.29 16.61
CA ASN A 77 -13.52 8.12 16.20
C ASN A 77 -13.46 7.83 14.70
N PHE A 78 -12.64 8.55 13.94
CA PHE A 78 -12.54 8.34 12.50
C PHE A 78 -11.84 7.02 12.15
N PHE A 79 -10.78 6.69 12.89
CA PHE A 79 -10.04 5.44 12.73
C PHE A 79 -10.53 4.38 13.72
N GLU A 80 -10.63 3.15 13.27
CA GLU A 80 -10.94 1.99 14.13
C GLU A 80 -9.72 1.56 14.94
N ASP A 81 -8.54 1.66 14.34
CA ASP A 81 -7.26 1.37 14.98
C ASP A 81 -6.40 2.64 15.07
N TYR A 82 -5.96 2.95 16.30
CA TYR A 82 -5.16 4.15 16.60
C TYR A 82 -3.65 3.94 16.54
N GLN A 83 -3.15 2.78 16.12
CA GLN A 83 -1.72 2.47 16.15
C GLN A 83 -0.85 3.50 15.43
N TYR A 84 -1.38 4.16 14.40
CA TYR A 84 -0.64 5.11 13.57
C TYR A 84 -1.05 6.57 13.79
N ALA A 85 -1.98 6.84 14.69
CA ALA A 85 -2.45 8.19 14.98
C ALA A 85 -1.87 8.71 16.31
N LYS A 86 -1.15 9.85 16.26
CA LYS A 86 -0.66 10.50 17.48
C LYS A 86 -1.78 11.28 18.15
N LYS A 87 -2.24 10.77 19.29
CA LYS A 87 -3.12 11.49 20.22
C LYS A 87 -2.31 12.57 20.96
N ARG A 88 -2.87 13.77 21.08
CA ARG A 88 -2.42 14.77 22.04
C ARG A 88 -3.34 14.72 23.25
N ASP A 89 -2.77 14.81 24.45
CA ASP A 89 -3.45 14.52 25.72
C ASP A 89 -4.74 15.29 26.02
N ASN A 90 -5.03 16.37 25.27
CA ASN A 90 -6.24 17.19 25.43
C ASN A 90 -7.00 17.45 24.13
N ASP A 91 -6.69 16.76 23.05
CA ASP A 91 -7.34 16.96 21.75
C ASP A 91 -8.39 15.88 21.47
N SER A 92 -9.59 16.31 21.09
CA SER A 92 -10.63 15.43 20.53
C SER A 92 -10.30 14.93 19.12
N ASN A 93 -9.13 15.29 18.59
CA ASN A 93 -8.67 14.94 17.24
C ASN A 93 -7.33 14.23 17.27
N VAL A 94 -7.13 13.36 16.29
CA VAL A 94 -5.86 12.70 15.99
C VAL A 94 -5.23 13.28 14.73
N CYS A 95 -3.91 13.33 14.69
CA CYS A 95 -3.17 13.81 13.53
C CYS A 95 -2.43 12.66 12.85
N ARG A 96 -2.57 12.57 11.51
CA ARG A 96 -1.86 11.57 10.68
C ARG A 96 -1.12 12.26 9.54
N ASN A 97 0.07 11.78 9.22
CA ASN A 97 0.77 12.15 8.00
C ASN A 97 0.27 11.25 6.87
N CYS A 98 -0.33 11.84 5.86
CA CYS A 98 -0.88 11.12 4.70
C CYS A 98 -0.03 11.42 3.47
N SER A 99 0.31 10.40 2.69
CA SER A 99 1.06 10.56 1.44
C SER A 99 0.16 11.14 0.35
N VAL A 100 0.60 12.17 -0.35
CA VAL A 100 -0.23 12.86 -1.34
C VAL A 100 -0.67 11.92 -2.48
N HIS A 101 0.24 11.06 -2.99
CA HIS A 101 -0.11 10.11 -4.04
C HIS A 101 -1.17 9.09 -3.60
N GLU A 102 -1.13 8.65 -2.33
CA GLU A 102 -2.15 7.75 -1.76
C GLU A 102 -3.52 8.44 -1.74
N LEU A 103 -3.58 9.72 -1.31
CA LEU A 103 -4.81 10.50 -1.29
C LEU A 103 -5.40 10.72 -2.69
N VAL A 104 -4.55 10.99 -3.69
CA VAL A 104 -4.98 11.17 -5.08
C VAL A 104 -5.56 9.87 -5.63
N MET A 105 -4.86 8.75 -5.44
CA MET A 105 -5.31 7.45 -5.94
C MET A 105 -6.59 6.99 -5.23
N ALA A 106 -6.69 7.14 -3.92
CA ALA A 106 -7.89 6.78 -3.16
C ALA A 106 -9.13 7.57 -3.61
N ALA A 107 -8.98 8.87 -3.93
CA ALA A 107 -10.11 9.70 -4.33
C ALA A 107 -10.49 9.56 -5.82
N PHE A 108 -9.53 9.33 -6.71
CA PHE A 108 -9.77 9.37 -8.16
C PHE A 108 -9.69 8.02 -8.84
N ARG A 109 -8.94 7.07 -8.28
CA ARG A 109 -8.78 5.71 -8.78
C ARG A 109 -8.80 4.70 -7.65
N PRO A 110 -9.92 4.59 -6.89
CA PRO A 110 -10.04 3.52 -5.91
C PRO A 110 -9.85 2.18 -6.62
N MET A 111 -9.14 1.24 -5.98
CA MET A 111 -8.69 0.00 -6.65
C MET A 111 -9.86 -0.89 -7.07
N ASP A 112 -11.02 -0.78 -6.43
CA ASP A 112 -12.21 -1.52 -6.82
C ASP A 112 -12.73 -1.13 -8.21
N ASP A 113 -12.65 0.16 -8.56
CA ASP A 113 -13.06 0.67 -9.86
C ASP A 113 -11.91 0.70 -10.87
N TYR A 114 -10.68 0.77 -10.38
CA TYR A 114 -9.45 0.91 -11.17
C TYR A 114 -8.38 -0.07 -10.69
N PRO A 115 -8.60 -1.38 -10.85
CA PRO A 115 -7.62 -2.39 -10.44
C PRO A 115 -6.31 -2.27 -11.21
N PRO A 116 -5.21 -2.88 -10.72
CA PRO A 116 -3.96 -2.97 -11.47
C PRO A 116 -4.18 -3.53 -12.88
N ASP A 117 -3.49 -2.96 -13.89
CA ASP A 117 -3.72 -3.29 -15.31
C ASP A 117 -3.72 -4.80 -15.61
N ARG A 118 -2.89 -5.57 -14.90
CA ARG A 118 -2.81 -7.03 -15.06
C ARG A 118 -4.03 -7.80 -14.54
N LEU A 119 -4.80 -7.21 -13.65
CA LEU A 119 -5.96 -7.83 -13.01
C LEU A 119 -7.28 -7.28 -13.52
N LYS A 120 -7.23 -6.29 -14.41
CA LYS A 120 -8.40 -5.56 -14.86
C LYS A 120 -9.49 -6.46 -15.46
N ASP A 121 -9.07 -7.45 -16.24
CA ASP A 121 -10.01 -8.32 -16.96
C ASP A 121 -10.60 -9.44 -16.08
N CYS A 122 -10.01 -9.70 -14.92
CA CYS A 122 -10.47 -10.74 -13.99
C CYS A 122 -10.80 -10.20 -12.58
N TRP A 123 -10.80 -8.89 -12.38
CA TRP A 123 -10.98 -8.29 -11.06
C TRP A 123 -12.29 -8.69 -10.37
N ASP A 124 -13.38 -8.73 -11.14
CA ASP A 124 -14.71 -9.06 -10.61
C ASP A 124 -14.81 -10.54 -10.18
N ASP A 125 -13.99 -11.41 -10.80
CA ASP A 125 -13.95 -12.84 -10.52
C ASP A 125 -13.04 -13.21 -9.34
N ILE A 126 -12.27 -12.24 -8.81
CA ILE A 126 -11.37 -12.45 -7.68
C ILE A 126 -12.17 -12.47 -6.37
N PRO A 127 -11.98 -13.48 -5.50
CA PRO A 127 -12.58 -13.52 -4.17
C PRO A 127 -12.23 -12.27 -3.35
N GLU A 128 -13.15 -11.83 -2.48
CA GLU A 128 -13.00 -10.57 -1.74
C GLU A 128 -11.79 -10.60 -0.79
N GLU A 129 -11.50 -11.75 -0.19
CA GLU A 129 -10.33 -11.96 0.67
C GLU A 129 -9.02 -11.75 -0.11
N ALA A 130 -8.97 -12.23 -1.35
CA ALA A 130 -7.82 -12.02 -2.23
C ALA A 130 -7.71 -10.55 -2.68
N LYS A 131 -8.82 -9.85 -2.93
CA LYS A 131 -8.81 -8.41 -3.22
C LYS A 131 -8.25 -7.60 -2.05
N ILE A 132 -8.62 -7.95 -0.81
CA ILE A 132 -8.09 -7.31 0.40
C ILE A 132 -6.55 -7.47 0.43
N TRP A 133 -6.05 -8.68 0.26
CA TRP A 133 -4.61 -8.95 0.24
C TRP A 133 -3.89 -8.21 -0.89
N ILE A 134 -4.49 -8.14 -2.09
CA ILE A 134 -3.93 -7.39 -3.22
C ILE A 134 -3.85 -5.89 -2.87
N LYS A 135 -4.91 -5.31 -2.29
CA LYS A 135 -4.95 -3.91 -1.87
C LYS A 135 -3.85 -3.57 -0.84
N GLU A 136 -3.53 -4.50 0.06
CA GLU A 136 -2.46 -4.34 1.05
C GLU A 136 -1.05 -4.50 0.47
N THR A 137 -0.91 -5.29 -0.60
CA THR A 137 0.39 -5.62 -1.20
C THR A 137 0.80 -4.65 -2.30
N VAL A 138 -0.15 -4.14 -3.07
CA VAL A 138 0.11 -3.25 -4.21
C VAL A 138 0.60 -1.90 -3.74
N THR A 139 1.57 -1.33 -4.45
CA THR A 139 2.13 -0.01 -4.20
C THR A 139 1.77 0.97 -5.32
N ILE A 140 1.88 2.27 -5.02
CA ILE A 140 1.70 3.34 -6.01
C ILE A 140 3.06 3.77 -6.52
N ASP A 141 3.24 3.74 -7.83
CA ASP A 141 4.47 4.15 -8.53
C ASP A 141 4.24 5.47 -9.29
N HIS A 142 5.31 6.27 -9.37
CA HIS A 142 5.36 7.47 -10.19
C HIS A 142 5.96 7.14 -11.56
N ILE A 143 5.16 7.19 -12.63
CA ILE A 143 5.53 6.77 -13.98
C ILE A 143 6.81 7.48 -14.46
N ASN A 144 6.97 8.76 -14.13
CA ASN A 144 8.16 9.55 -14.47
C ASN A 144 9.30 9.47 -13.44
N HIS A 145 9.17 8.62 -12.41
CA HIS A 145 10.12 8.46 -11.31
C HIS A 145 10.38 9.73 -10.47
N ASP A 146 9.53 10.76 -10.59
CA ASP A 146 9.58 11.95 -9.74
C ASP A 146 8.53 11.85 -8.61
N PRO A 147 8.93 11.57 -7.36
CA PRO A 147 8.00 11.41 -6.24
C PRO A 147 7.35 12.72 -5.78
N SER A 148 7.73 13.85 -6.35
CA SER A 148 7.09 15.14 -6.14
C SER A 148 5.93 15.38 -7.10
N ASN A 149 5.85 14.67 -8.22
CA ASN A 149 4.81 14.80 -9.23
C ASN A 149 3.63 13.86 -8.96
N ASN A 150 2.72 14.29 -8.09
CA ASN A 150 1.55 13.51 -7.68
C ASN A 150 0.31 13.71 -8.56
N ARG A 151 0.48 14.12 -9.81
CA ARG A 151 -0.63 14.23 -10.77
C ARG A 151 -1.18 12.85 -11.09
N LEU A 152 -2.51 12.72 -11.12
CA LEU A 152 -3.21 11.44 -11.34
C LEU A 152 -2.70 10.64 -12.55
N HIS A 153 -2.42 11.32 -13.68
CA HIS A 153 -1.93 10.65 -14.89
C HIS A 153 -0.50 10.12 -14.76
N ASN A 154 0.24 10.56 -13.74
CA ASN A 154 1.60 10.11 -13.42
C ASN A 154 1.63 8.98 -12.38
N LEU A 155 0.49 8.55 -11.87
CA LEU A 155 0.37 7.54 -10.83
C LEU A 155 -0.24 6.25 -11.38
N ARG A 156 0.29 5.11 -10.94
CA ARG A 156 -0.24 3.79 -11.26
C ARG A 156 -0.06 2.81 -10.10
N TYR A 157 -0.90 1.78 -10.08
CA TYR A 157 -0.70 0.64 -9.18
C TYR A 157 0.31 -0.33 -9.78
N VAL A 158 1.25 -0.78 -8.97
CA VAL A 158 2.28 -1.77 -9.34
C VAL A 158 2.54 -2.73 -8.20
N THR A 159 3.02 -3.91 -8.52
CA THR A 159 3.56 -4.81 -7.48
C THR A 159 4.90 -4.29 -6.95
N PRO A 160 5.33 -4.63 -5.72
CA PRO A 160 6.65 -4.28 -5.18
C PRO A 160 7.79 -4.70 -6.10
N LYS A 161 7.65 -5.85 -6.77
CA LYS A 161 8.63 -6.37 -7.73
C LYS A 161 8.74 -5.50 -9.00
N GLU A 162 7.62 -5.04 -9.54
CA GLU A 162 7.60 -4.10 -10.68
C GLU A 162 8.22 -2.77 -10.31
N ASN A 163 7.86 -2.24 -9.13
CA ASN A 163 8.44 -0.99 -8.62
C ASN A 163 9.95 -1.09 -8.46
N SER A 164 10.45 -2.19 -7.89
CA SER A 164 11.90 -2.44 -7.74
C SER A 164 12.60 -2.56 -9.09
N ARG A 165 12.00 -3.24 -10.07
CA ARG A 165 12.56 -3.37 -11.43
C ARG A 165 12.60 -2.01 -12.15
N ALA A 166 11.57 -1.20 -12.02
CA ALA A 166 11.51 0.15 -12.59
C ALA A 166 12.62 1.04 -11.99
N ALA A 167 12.82 0.99 -10.67
CA ALA A 167 13.88 1.70 -9.98
C ALA A 167 15.28 1.26 -10.46
N VAL A 168 15.54 -0.04 -10.58
CA VAL A 168 16.83 -0.56 -11.10
C VAL A 168 17.08 -0.11 -12.54
N LYS A 169 16.05 -0.14 -13.39
CA LYS A 169 16.16 0.31 -14.79
C LYS A 169 16.44 1.81 -14.89
N HIS A 170 15.87 2.60 -14.00
CA HIS A 170 16.01 4.07 -14.03
C HIS A 170 17.31 4.55 -13.39
N TYR A 171 17.67 4.02 -12.21
CA TYR A 171 18.82 4.49 -11.43
C TYR A 171 20.12 3.71 -11.69
N GLY A 172 20.07 2.68 -12.54
CA GLY A 172 21.21 1.78 -12.79
C GLY A 172 21.49 0.84 -11.60
N GLY A 173 22.14 -0.29 -11.86
CA GLY A 173 22.32 -1.42 -10.93
C GLY A 173 23.06 -1.13 -9.61
N ASN A 174 23.48 0.09 -9.34
CA ASN A 174 24.14 0.47 -8.09
C ASN A 174 23.20 0.55 -6.87
N ALA A 175 21.90 0.68 -7.09
CA ALA A 175 20.91 0.63 -5.99
C ALA A 175 20.72 -0.80 -5.45
N ALA A 176 20.92 -1.82 -6.30
CA ALA A 176 20.82 -3.22 -5.92
C ALA A 176 21.97 -3.72 -5.04
N ASN A 177 23.14 -3.02 -5.06
CA ASN A 177 24.32 -3.43 -4.29
C ASN A 177 24.39 -2.86 -2.86
N LYS A 178 23.54 -1.91 -2.48
CA LYS A 178 23.50 -1.40 -1.10
C LYS A 178 22.67 -2.24 -0.12
N SER A 179 21.86 -3.17 -0.62
CA SER A 179 21.12 -4.13 0.23
C SER A 179 21.81 -5.48 0.42
N LYS A 180 23.01 -5.67 -0.16
CA LYS A 180 23.80 -6.90 -0.01
C LYS A 180 24.79 -6.85 1.13
N GLN A 181 24.34 -6.51 2.34
CA GLN A 181 25.12 -6.81 3.54
C GLN A 181 24.17 -7.08 4.71
N LYS A 182 23.58 -8.26 4.66
CA LYS A 182 23.32 -9.12 5.82
C LYS A 182 23.15 -10.52 5.26
N ASP A 183 24.11 -11.36 5.64
CA ASP A 183 24.17 -12.78 5.32
C ASP A 183 22.96 -13.50 5.92
N ASP A 184 21.90 -13.65 5.12
CA ASP A 184 20.94 -14.72 5.27
C ASP A 184 20.78 -15.31 3.87
N GLU A 185 21.22 -16.56 3.69
CA GLU A 185 21.03 -17.34 2.46
C GLU A 185 19.53 -17.44 2.17
N PHE A 186 19.06 -16.67 1.19
CA PHE A 186 17.71 -16.74 0.68
C PHE A 186 17.62 -17.77 -0.43
N MET A 187 16.80 -18.78 -0.23
CA MET A 187 16.35 -19.62 -1.34
C MET A 187 15.12 -18.96 -1.99
N ILE A 188 15.28 -18.59 -3.24
CA ILE A 188 14.24 -17.91 -4.04
C ILE A 188 13.53 -18.98 -4.88
N PHE A 189 12.25 -19.16 -4.67
CA PHE A 189 11.38 -19.95 -5.53
C PHE A 189 10.54 -18.98 -6.41
N THR A 190 10.57 -19.12 -7.73
CA THR A 190 9.88 -18.20 -8.64
C THR A 190 8.38 -18.43 -8.64
N GLU A 191 7.63 -17.35 -8.73
CA GLU A 191 6.17 -17.34 -8.74
C GLU A 191 5.56 -18.26 -9.79
N PRO A 192 4.45 -18.92 -9.47
CA PRO A 192 3.57 -19.47 -10.50
C PRO A 192 3.01 -18.30 -11.33
N LYS A 193 2.92 -18.50 -12.62
CA LYS A 193 2.05 -17.65 -13.44
C LYS A 193 0.63 -17.92 -12.94
N PHE A 194 0.03 -16.93 -12.29
CA PHE A 194 -1.39 -16.94 -11.95
C PHE A 194 -2.22 -16.91 -13.24
N ASN A 195 -2.32 -18.03 -13.91
CA ASN A 195 -3.23 -18.22 -15.02
C ASN A 195 -4.13 -19.43 -14.78
N THR A 196 -4.55 -19.60 -13.65
CA THR A 196 -5.53 -20.50 -13.09
C THR A 196 -5.03 -20.95 -11.73
N LEU A 197 -5.87 -20.87 -10.75
CA LEU A 197 -5.60 -21.27 -9.36
C LEU A 197 -5.11 -22.73 -9.19
N PHE A 198 -4.87 -23.47 -10.28
CA PHE A 198 -4.57 -24.92 -10.27
C PHE A 198 -3.85 -25.42 -11.53
N GLN A 199 -2.94 -24.66 -12.16
CA GLN A 199 -2.09 -25.25 -13.20
C GLN A 199 -0.62 -25.33 -12.79
N GLU A 200 -0.03 -26.50 -13.10
CA GLU A 200 1.27 -27.00 -12.74
C GLU A 200 2.40 -25.97 -12.84
N TRP A 201 3.26 -26.01 -11.83
CA TRP A 201 4.45 -25.21 -11.71
C TRP A 201 5.52 -25.65 -12.70
N GLU A 202 5.75 -24.84 -13.69
CA GLU A 202 7.03 -24.83 -14.38
C GLU A 202 7.86 -23.67 -13.78
N ASP A 203 8.94 -24.02 -13.06
CA ASP A 203 9.92 -23.10 -12.46
C ASP A 203 9.43 -22.14 -11.36
N GLY A 204 8.63 -22.58 -10.44
CA GLY A 204 8.20 -21.79 -9.31
C GLY A 204 9.19 -21.76 -8.15
N LYS A 205 9.48 -20.58 -7.58
CA LYS A 205 10.26 -20.39 -6.35
C LYS A 205 9.41 -19.72 -5.28
N VAL A 206 9.42 -20.23 -4.06
CA VAL A 206 8.79 -19.65 -2.87
C VAL A 206 9.90 -19.10 -1.99
N GLU A 207 9.76 -17.88 -1.48
CA GLU A 207 10.74 -17.30 -0.54
C GLU A 207 10.29 -17.52 0.90
N PHE A 208 11.16 -18.09 1.70
CA PHE A 208 10.96 -18.26 3.13
C PHE A 208 11.84 -17.26 3.90
N HIS A 209 11.24 -16.41 4.71
CA HIS A 209 11.93 -15.34 5.42
C HIS A 209 12.02 -15.62 6.94
N GLY A 210 13.16 -15.27 7.54
CA GLY A 210 13.37 -15.35 8.97
C GLY A 210 13.48 -16.77 9.52
N LYS A 211 13.42 -16.89 10.84
CA LYS A 211 13.58 -18.18 11.55
C LYS A 211 12.42 -19.13 11.24
N GLU A 212 11.20 -18.63 11.25
CA GLU A 212 9.99 -19.41 10.96
C GLU A 212 9.96 -19.90 9.50
N GLY A 213 10.35 -19.03 8.55
CA GLY A 213 10.47 -19.44 7.15
C GLY A 213 11.50 -20.54 6.93
N LYS A 214 12.63 -20.53 7.66
CA LYS A 214 13.64 -21.57 7.61
C LYS A 214 13.12 -22.90 8.17
N GLU A 215 12.33 -22.86 9.23
CA GLU A 215 11.68 -24.04 9.81
C GLU A 215 10.67 -24.65 8.84
N CYS A 216 9.82 -23.84 8.20
CA CYS A 216 8.89 -24.28 7.15
C CYS A 216 9.63 -24.88 5.95
N TYR A 217 10.71 -24.25 5.50
CA TYR A 217 11.51 -24.78 4.40
C TYR A 217 12.11 -26.17 4.74
N ASN A 218 12.68 -26.32 5.93
CA ASN A 218 13.23 -27.61 6.36
C ASN A 218 12.15 -28.70 6.41
N MET A 219 10.94 -28.39 6.92
CA MET A 219 9.79 -29.29 6.87
C MET A 219 9.45 -29.74 5.44
N LEU A 220 9.44 -28.81 4.49
CA LEU A 220 9.16 -29.14 3.09
C LEU A 220 10.24 -30.02 2.46
N ILE A 221 11.50 -29.79 2.80
CA ILE A 221 12.62 -30.66 2.38
C ILE A 221 12.48 -32.07 2.94
N ASP A 222 12.05 -32.23 4.18
CA ASP A 222 11.86 -33.53 4.80
C ASP A 222 10.66 -34.27 4.15
N ILE A 223 9.54 -33.61 3.93
CA ILE A 223 8.38 -34.16 3.19
C ILE A 223 8.79 -34.57 1.75
N SER A 224 9.53 -33.69 1.07
CA SER A 224 10.05 -33.93 -0.28
C SER A 224 10.87 -35.24 -0.36
N LYS A 225 11.75 -35.49 0.63
CA LYS A 225 12.55 -36.72 0.71
C LYS A 225 11.71 -37.93 1.05
N GLU A 226 10.76 -37.82 1.98
CA GLU A 226 9.88 -38.90 2.38
C GLU A 226 8.98 -39.36 1.25
N ARG A 227 8.49 -38.45 0.42
CA ARG A 227 7.54 -38.73 -0.67
C ARG A 227 8.20 -38.88 -2.03
N ASP A 228 9.52 -38.70 -2.14
CA ASP A 228 10.32 -38.72 -3.38
C ASP A 228 9.78 -37.74 -4.45
N ILE A 229 9.44 -36.54 -4.01
CA ILE A 229 8.91 -35.44 -4.84
C ILE A 229 9.79 -34.21 -4.69
N SER A 230 9.64 -33.22 -5.58
CA SER A 230 10.36 -31.95 -5.44
C SER A 230 9.86 -31.13 -4.23
N PRO A 231 10.66 -30.23 -3.64
CA PRO A 231 10.21 -29.35 -2.56
C PRO A 231 9.02 -28.47 -2.95
N GLY A 232 8.89 -28.11 -4.23
CA GLY A 232 7.74 -27.36 -4.76
C GLY A 232 6.46 -28.21 -4.76
N GLU A 233 6.54 -29.46 -5.15
CA GLU A 233 5.41 -30.42 -5.08
C GLU A 233 5.00 -30.68 -3.64
N ALA A 234 5.97 -30.85 -2.72
CA ALA A 234 5.71 -31.02 -1.29
C ALA A 234 4.95 -29.82 -0.71
N PHE A 235 5.32 -28.60 -1.09
CA PHE A 235 4.61 -27.39 -0.69
C PHE A 235 3.14 -27.41 -1.11
N TRP A 236 2.86 -27.80 -2.36
CA TRP A 236 1.48 -27.87 -2.85
C TRP A 236 0.66 -29.00 -2.23
N GLU A 237 1.28 -30.13 -1.94
CA GLU A 237 0.57 -31.20 -1.24
C GLU A 237 0.13 -30.75 0.15
N VAL A 238 1.01 -30.09 0.91
CA VAL A 238 0.67 -29.55 2.24
C VAL A 238 -0.45 -28.51 2.17
N ILE A 239 -0.42 -27.59 1.20
CA ILE A 239 -1.49 -26.60 0.99
C ILE A 239 -2.81 -27.31 0.65
N ARG A 240 -2.79 -28.31 -0.24
CA ARG A 240 -3.98 -29.07 -0.64
C ARG A 240 -4.58 -29.85 0.52
N GLU A 241 -3.76 -30.55 1.29
CA GLU A 241 -4.17 -31.29 2.48
C GLU A 241 -4.78 -30.35 3.55
N GLY A 242 -4.22 -29.14 3.72
CA GLY A 242 -4.76 -28.11 4.62
C GLY A 242 -6.15 -27.66 4.20
N ILE A 243 -6.37 -27.37 2.92
CA ILE A 243 -7.66 -26.96 2.37
C ILE A 243 -8.72 -28.06 2.48
N GLU A 244 -8.33 -29.31 2.21
CA GLU A 244 -9.24 -30.47 2.31
C GLU A 244 -9.65 -30.76 3.76
N SER A 245 -8.73 -30.57 4.72
CA SER A 245 -9.02 -30.75 6.15
C SER A 245 -10.06 -29.73 6.67
N GLU A 246 -10.02 -28.50 6.22
CA GLU A 246 -11.01 -27.47 6.60
C GLU A 246 -12.40 -27.75 6.00
N ARG A 247 -12.48 -28.35 4.82
CA ARG A 247 -13.75 -28.72 4.18
C ARG A 247 -14.47 -29.90 4.83
N THR A 248 -13.77 -30.72 5.59
CA THR A 248 -14.34 -31.88 6.30
C THR A 248 -14.83 -31.55 7.71
N VAL A 249 -14.55 -30.35 8.22
CA VAL A 249 -14.96 -29.89 9.57
C VAL A 249 -16.17 -28.94 9.53
N SER A 250 -16.62 -28.56 8.36
CA SER A 250 -17.82 -27.73 8.12
C SER A 250 -18.96 -28.56 7.54
#